data_ab666b177227d5f208d509c504be82ab
#
_entry.id   ab666b177227d5f208d509c504be82ab
#
_cell.length_a   1.000
_cell.length_b   1.000
_cell.length_c   1.000
_cell.angle_alpha   90.00
_cell.angle_beta   90.00
_cell.angle_gamma   90.00
#
_symmetry.space_group_name_H-M   'P 1'
#
loop_
_entity.id
_entity.type
_entity.pdbx_description
1 polymer ?
#
loop_
_entity_poly.entity_id
_entity_poly.type
_entity_poly.pdbx_seq_one_letter_code
_entity_poly.pdbx_strand_id
1 'polypeptide(L)'
;MKICGISDIHGDLNINIPECDVLCICGDVINLNDQRDIPASKHWWETRFVKWVESLPCSKVIVIPGNHDFYLERMYNECWGWFKDHMSLLSNKKLEFLIDESFYYEDIHFYGTPWIEPISFQKNKWAFERDFNENPIEIPKCDVLLTHD
;
A
#
# COMPACT_ATOMS: atom_id res chain seq x y z
N MET A 1 17.89 -8.48 -9.86
CA MET A 1 16.55 -7.84 -9.72
C MET A 1 16.76 -6.37 -9.38
N LYS A 2 16.03 -5.49 -10.07
CA LYS A 2 15.97 -4.06 -9.76
C LYS A 2 14.69 -3.75 -9.00
N ILE A 3 14.82 -3.17 -7.81
CA ILE A 3 13.70 -2.78 -6.96
C ILE A 3 13.71 -1.26 -6.82
N CYS A 4 12.57 -0.64 -7.08
CA CYS A 4 12.36 0.80 -6.89
C CYS A 4 11.40 1.01 -5.71
N GLY A 5 11.65 2.02 -4.89
CA GLY A 5 10.78 2.38 -3.77
C GLY A 5 10.32 3.83 -3.87
N ILE A 6 9.04 4.06 -3.59
CA ILE A 6 8.44 5.39 -3.46
C ILE A 6 7.45 5.39 -2.29
N SER A 7 7.11 6.58 -1.79
CA SER A 7 6.07 6.76 -0.78
C SER A 7 5.42 8.13 -0.92
N ASP A 8 4.32 8.34 -0.20
CA ASP A 8 3.70 9.65 -0.04
C ASP A 8 3.39 10.36 -1.36
N ILE A 9 2.90 9.61 -2.33
CA ILE A 9 2.59 10.16 -3.65
C ILE A 9 1.30 10.99 -3.67
N HIS A 10 0.42 10.79 -2.69
CA HIS A 10 -0.83 11.56 -2.51
C HIS A 10 -1.58 11.82 -3.81
N GLY A 11 -1.76 10.77 -4.61
CA GLY A 11 -2.50 10.82 -5.87
C GLY A 11 -1.75 11.41 -7.06
N ASP A 12 -0.48 11.77 -6.90
CA ASP A 12 0.34 12.23 -8.02
C ASP A 12 0.82 11.02 -8.85
N LEU A 13 0.17 10.80 -9.97
CA LEU A 13 0.48 9.72 -10.89
C LEU A 13 1.35 10.18 -12.08
N ASN A 14 1.88 11.41 -12.03
CA ASN A 14 2.79 11.94 -13.04
C ASN A 14 4.26 11.71 -12.71
N ILE A 15 4.52 10.77 -11.81
CA ILE A 15 5.87 10.42 -11.37
C ILE A 15 6.53 9.55 -12.45
N ASN A 16 7.77 9.91 -12.79
CA ASN A 16 8.56 9.09 -13.69
C ASN A 16 9.19 7.93 -12.92
N ILE A 17 8.67 6.72 -13.12
CA ILE A 17 9.20 5.51 -12.51
C ILE A 17 10.29 4.93 -13.42
N PRO A 18 11.52 4.76 -12.92
CA PRO A 18 12.57 4.14 -13.73
C PRO A 18 12.25 2.67 -14.03
N GLU A 19 12.85 2.13 -15.07
CA GLU A 19 12.73 0.72 -15.39
C GLU A 19 13.22 -0.14 -14.23
N CYS A 20 12.34 -0.98 -13.70
CA CYS A 20 12.60 -1.87 -12.58
C CYS A 20 11.78 -3.15 -12.71
N ASP A 21 12.14 -4.16 -11.94
CA ASP A 21 11.37 -5.41 -11.89
C ASP A 21 10.20 -5.30 -10.91
N VAL A 22 10.43 -4.68 -9.77
CA VAL A 22 9.43 -4.49 -8.73
C VAL A 22 9.42 -3.03 -8.27
N LEU A 23 8.23 -2.43 -8.23
CA LEU A 23 7.98 -1.14 -7.60
C LEU A 23 7.34 -1.37 -6.24
N CYS A 24 7.95 -0.83 -5.19
CA CYS A 24 7.38 -0.82 -3.82
C CYS A 24 6.82 0.56 -3.52
N ILE A 25 5.55 0.64 -3.11
CA ILE A 25 4.88 1.88 -2.72
C ILE A 25 4.58 1.80 -1.23
N CYS A 26 5.24 2.66 -0.44
CA CYS A 26 5.25 2.58 1.02
C CYS A 26 4.31 3.61 1.66
N GLY A 27 3.02 3.53 1.33
CA GLY A 27 1.97 4.29 2.01
C GLY A 27 1.68 5.67 1.46
N ASP A 28 0.55 6.22 1.93
CA ASP A 28 0.01 7.53 1.58
C ASP A 28 -0.14 7.73 0.08
N VAL A 29 -0.89 6.81 -0.53
CA VAL A 29 -1.05 6.72 -1.97
C VAL A 29 -2.20 7.57 -2.48
N ILE A 30 -3.33 7.59 -1.75
CA ILE A 30 -4.54 8.32 -2.14
C ILE A 30 -4.33 9.82 -2.18
N ASN A 31 -5.06 10.52 -3.06
CA ASN A 31 -5.08 11.97 -3.05
C ASN A 31 -5.74 12.51 -1.77
N LEU A 32 -5.26 13.66 -1.30
CA LEU A 32 -5.71 14.24 -0.03
C LEU A 32 -7.18 14.68 -0.04
N ASN A 33 -7.73 15.01 -1.22
CA ASN A 33 -9.12 15.46 -1.32
C ASN A 33 -10.11 14.34 -1.06
N ASP A 34 -9.80 13.11 -1.51
CA ASP A 34 -10.68 11.95 -1.43
C ASP A 34 -10.38 11.01 -0.26
N GLN A 35 -9.31 11.28 0.49
CA GLN A 35 -8.79 10.33 1.49
C GLN A 35 -9.83 9.81 2.49
N ARG A 36 -10.77 10.66 2.94
CA ARG A 36 -11.83 10.30 3.89
C ARG A 36 -13.17 9.98 3.22
N ASP A 37 -13.29 10.20 1.93
CA ASP A 37 -14.46 9.83 1.14
C ASP A 37 -14.29 8.41 0.60
N ILE A 38 -14.90 7.45 1.25
CA ILE A 38 -14.73 6.02 0.91
C ILE A 38 -15.19 5.69 -0.51
N PRO A 39 -16.39 6.14 -0.97
CA PRO A 39 -16.78 5.89 -2.37
C PRO A 39 -15.85 6.53 -3.39
N ALA A 40 -15.42 7.77 -3.17
CA ALA A 40 -14.50 8.46 -4.07
C ALA A 40 -13.12 7.78 -4.09
N SER A 41 -12.61 7.37 -2.92
CA SER A 41 -11.36 6.62 -2.82
C SER A 41 -11.44 5.27 -3.56
N LYS A 42 -12.52 4.53 -3.36
CA LYS A 42 -12.76 3.26 -4.07
C LYS A 42 -12.68 3.47 -5.58
N HIS A 43 -13.40 4.47 -6.10
CA HIS A 43 -13.40 4.78 -7.53
C HIS A 43 -12.00 5.10 -8.05
N TRP A 44 -11.25 5.92 -7.31
CA TRP A 44 -9.88 6.29 -7.66
C TRP A 44 -8.95 5.07 -7.72
N TRP A 45 -8.98 4.21 -6.68
CA TRP A 45 -8.15 3.01 -6.62
C TRP A 45 -8.45 2.03 -7.75
N GLU A 46 -9.73 1.80 -8.03
CA GLU A 46 -10.17 0.81 -9.04
C GLU A 46 -10.02 1.30 -10.48
N THR A 47 -9.90 2.60 -10.70
CA THR A 47 -9.81 3.18 -12.04
C THR A 47 -8.47 3.83 -12.31
N ARG A 48 -8.20 4.99 -11.74
CA ARG A 48 -7.01 5.79 -12.03
C ARG A 48 -5.73 5.11 -11.58
N PHE A 49 -5.71 4.61 -10.36
CA PHE A 49 -4.53 3.93 -9.82
C PHE A 49 -4.21 2.64 -10.59
N VAL A 50 -5.19 1.78 -10.80
CA VAL A 50 -5.02 0.53 -11.57
C VAL A 50 -4.51 0.83 -12.97
N LYS A 51 -5.09 1.80 -13.65
CA LYS A 51 -4.67 2.18 -15.00
C LYS A 51 -3.22 2.68 -15.04
N TRP A 52 -2.84 3.48 -14.05
CA TRP A 52 -1.46 3.92 -13.91
C TRP A 52 -0.50 2.74 -13.69
N VAL A 53 -0.86 1.82 -12.77
CA VAL A 53 -0.06 0.62 -12.50
C VAL A 53 0.14 -0.22 -13.75
N GLU A 54 -0.90 -0.41 -14.56
CA GLU A 54 -0.80 -1.16 -15.81
C GLU A 54 0.18 -0.51 -16.80
N SER A 55 0.32 0.80 -16.77
CA SER A 55 1.23 1.56 -17.66
C SER A 55 2.69 1.52 -17.24
N LEU A 56 3.00 1.07 -16.01
CA LEU A 56 4.36 1.12 -15.46
C LEU A 56 5.28 0.05 -16.04
N PRO A 57 6.58 0.36 -16.19
CA PRO A 57 7.55 -0.54 -16.80
C PRO A 57 8.09 -1.62 -15.85
N CYS A 58 7.30 -2.08 -14.89
CA CYS A 58 7.69 -3.09 -13.91
C CYS A 58 6.77 -4.30 -13.98
N SER A 59 7.24 -5.45 -13.52
CA SER A 59 6.47 -6.70 -13.52
C SER A 59 5.52 -6.80 -12.33
N LYS A 60 5.89 -6.23 -11.19
CA LYS A 60 5.10 -6.24 -9.95
C LYS A 60 5.11 -4.87 -9.29
N VAL A 61 3.98 -4.54 -8.68
CA VAL A 61 3.82 -3.37 -7.82
C VAL A 61 3.32 -3.86 -6.47
N ILE A 62 4.13 -3.67 -5.44
CA ILE A 62 3.80 -4.05 -4.07
C ILE A 62 3.44 -2.79 -3.30
N VAL A 63 2.28 -2.78 -2.67
CA VAL A 63 1.75 -1.62 -1.94
C VAL A 63 1.52 -1.99 -0.48
N ILE A 64 2.02 -1.15 0.42
CA ILE A 64 1.52 -1.10 1.79
C ILE A 64 0.72 0.19 1.97
N PRO A 65 -0.34 0.19 2.80
CA PRO A 65 -1.07 1.42 3.11
C PRO A 65 -0.24 2.40 3.96
N GLY A 66 -0.64 3.66 3.90
CA GLY A 66 -0.21 4.70 4.84
C GLY A 66 -1.35 5.20 5.69
N ASN A 67 -1.08 6.17 6.55
CA ASN A 67 -2.08 6.69 7.48
C ASN A 67 -3.18 7.54 6.82
N HIS A 68 -2.99 7.93 5.57
CA HIS A 68 -4.02 8.61 4.78
C HIS A 68 -4.89 7.63 3.95
N ASP A 69 -4.56 6.36 3.91
CA ASP A 69 -5.25 5.37 3.06
C ASP A 69 -6.44 4.72 3.78
N PHE A 70 -7.45 5.52 4.17
CA PHE A 70 -8.62 5.08 4.93
C PHE A 70 -9.45 4.02 4.21
N TYR A 71 -9.54 4.08 2.89
CA TYR A 71 -10.25 3.05 2.12
C TYR A 71 -9.58 1.68 2.27
N LEU A 72 -8.25 1.65 2.26
CA LEU A 72 -7.50 0.40 2.47
C LEU A 72 -7.71 -0.17 3.87
N GLU A 73 -7.78 0.70 4.90
CA GLU A 73 -8.10 0.27 6.26
C GLU A 73 -9.52 -0.33 6.33
N ARG A 74 -10.49 0.28 5.66
CA ARG A 74 -11.85 -0.24 5.55
C ARG A 74 -11.86 -1.63 4.91
N MET A 75 -11.13 -1.81 3.82
CA MET A 75 -11.04 -3.09 3.12
C MET A 75 -10.35 -4.14 3.99
N TYR A 76 -9.30 -3.75 4.69
CA TYR A 76 -8.60 -4.63 5.63
C TYR A 76 -9.53 -5.17 6.71
N ASN A 77 -10.34 -4.30 7.30
CA ASN A 77 -11.25 -4.66 8.38
C ASN A 77 -12.47 -5.47 7.92
N GLU A 78 -12.95 -5.28 6.69
CA GLU A 78 -14.20 -5.84 6.22
C GLU A 78 -14.04 -7.02 5.24
N CYS A 79 -13.08 -6.97 4.32
CA CYS A 79 -13.01 -7.93 3.20
C CYS A 79 -11.63 -8.00 2.53
N TRP A 80 -10.57 -8.10 3.31
CA TRP A 80 -9.20 -7.99 2.80
C TRP A 80 -8.84 -9.00 1.71
N GLY A 81 -9.20 -10.28 1.90
CA GLY A 81 -8.94 -11.33 0.92
C GLY A 81 -9.61 -11.04 -0.42
N TRP A 82 -10.90 -10.68 -0.38
CA TRP A 82 -11.63 -10.29 -1.58
C TRP A 82 -11.00 -9.07 -2.25
N PHE A 83 -10.65 -8.05 -1.49
CA PHE A 83 -10.05 -6.82 -2.01
C PHE A 83 -8.74 -7.10 -2.75
N LYS A 84 -7.85 -7.89 -2.14
CA LYS A 84 -6.57 -8.24 -2.78
C LYS A 84 -6.76 -8.98 -4.11
N ASP A 85 -7.66 -9.96 -4.12
CA ASP A 85 -7.96 -10.72 -5.34
C ASP A 85 -8.58 -9.82 -6.42
N HIS A 86 -9.51 -8.95 -6.02
CA HIS A 86 -10.16 -8.01 -6.93
C HIS A 86 -9.16 -7.06 -7.58
N MET A 87 -8.27 -6.44 -6.80
CA MET A 87 -7.25 -5.53 -7.30
C MET A 87 -6.19 -6.25 -8.16
N SER A 88 -5.88 -7.48 -7.81
CA SER A 88 -5.00 -8.33 -8.62
C SER A 88 -5.61 -8.59 -10.00
N LEU A 89 -6.89 -8.94 -10.06
CA LEU A 89 -7.61 -9.14 -11.32
C LEU A 89 -7.66 -7.85 -12.15
N LEU A 90 -8.03 -6.73 -11.55
CA LEU A 90 -8.12 -5.44 -12.25
C LEU A 90 -6.78 -5.00 -12.86
N SER A 91 -5.68 -5.33 -12.21
CA SER A 91 -4.32 -4.96 -12.64
C SER A 91 -3.60 -6.03 -13.45
N ASN A 92 -4.30 -7.04 -13.92
CA ASN A 92 -3.72 -8.18 -14.62
C ASN A 92 -2.60 -8.86 -13.80
N LYS A 93 -2.87 -9.11 -12.53
CA LYS A 93 -1.98 -9.75 -11.53
C LYS A 93 -0.70 -8.97 -11.22
N LYS A 94 -0.69 -7.67 -11.48
CA LYS A 94 0.48 -6.82 -11.26
C LYS A 94 0.55 -6.29 -9.82
N LEU A 95 -0.62 -5.98 -9.21
CA LEU A 95 -0.73 -5.45 -7.86
C LEU A 95 -0.73 -6.52 -6.77
N GLU A 96 0.09 -6.29 -5.76
CA GLU A 96 0.09 -7.01 -4.49
C GLU A 96 0.00 -6.02 -3.33
N PHE A 97 -0.89 -6.30 -2.37
CA PHE A 97 -1.04 -5.48 -1.15
C PHE A 97 -0.60 -6.28 0.05
N LEU A 98 0.19 -5.66 0.94
CA LEU A 98 0.69 -6.33 2.14
C LEU A 98 0.31 -5.55 3.40
N ILE A 99 -0.30 -6.24 4.36
CA ILE A 99 -0.53 -5.77 5.73
C ILE A 99 -0.17 -6.91 6.66
N ASP A 100 1.00 -6.82 7.30
CA ASP A 100 1.58 -7.88 8.12
C ASP A 100 1.66 -9.21 7.36
N GLU A 101 2.07 -9.13 6.11
CA GLU A 101 2.08 -10.26 5.18
C GLU A 101 3.40 -10.35 4.43
N SER A 102 3.73 -11.58 4.03
CA SER A 102 4.87 -11.89 3.17
C SER A 102 4.43 -12.06 1.72
N PHE A 103 5.30 -11.67 0.80
CA PHE A 103 5.17 -11.94 -0.62
C PHE A 103 6.52 -12.37 -1.17
N TYR A 104 6.55 -13.45 -1.94
CA TYR A 104 7.76 -13.98 -2.56
C TYR A 104 7.70 -13.76 -4.07
N TYR A 105 8.74 -13.13 -4.61
CA TYR A 105 8.87 -12.92 -6.04
C TYR A 105 10.32 -13.17 -6.45
N GLU A 106 10.53 -14.14 -7.36
CA GLU A 106 11.86 -14.53 -7.84
C GLU A 106 12.88 -14.75 -6.70
N ASP A 107 12.51 -15.55 -5.70
CA ASP A 107 13.33 -15.88 -4.53
C ASP A 107 13.64 -14.72 -3.58
N ILE A 108 13.05 -13.54 -3.80
CA ILE A 108 13.12 -12.41 -2.87
C ILE A 108 11.91 -12.43 -1.95
N HIS A 109 12.17 -12.36 -0.65
CA HIS A 109 11.14 -12.29 0.39
C HIS A 109 10.84 -10.85 0.76
N PHE A 110 9.67 -10.37 0.37
CA PHE A 110 9.12 -9.07 0.77
C PHE A 110 8.19 -9.26 1.98
N TYR A 111 8.26 -8.34 2.92
CA TYR A 111 7.29 -8.26 4.02
C TYR A 111 6.83 -6.81 4.15
N GLY A 112 5.51 -6.63 4.32
CA GLY A 112 4.91 -5.29 4.43
C GLY A 112 4.14 -5.11 5.73
N THR A 113 4.34 -3.98 6.39
CA THR A 113 3.62 -3.59 7.61
C THR A 113 3.36 -2.08 7.61
N PRO A 114 2.08 -1.65 7.70
CA PRO A 114 1.73 -0.24 7.54
C PRO A 114 1.64 0.55 8.84
N TRP A 115 1.66 -0.12 9.99
CA TRP A 115 1.27 0.48 11.27
C TRP A 115 2.16 1.63 11.71
N ILE A 116 1.53 2.69 12.22
CA ILE A 116 2.19 3.84 12.84
C ILE A 116 1.72 3.99 14.29
N GLU A 117 2.54 4.63 15.13
CA GLU A 117 2.11 5.04 16.47
C GLU A 117 1.04 6.13 16.35
N PRO A 118 0.04 6.13 17.26
CA PRO A 118 -0.97 7.19 17.28
C PRO A 118 -0.35 8.57 17.45
N ILE A 119 -0.79 9.51 16.63
CA ILE A 119 -0.33 10.90 16.69
C ILE A 119 -1.08 11.62 17.82
N SER A 120 -0.48 11.72 19.00
CA SER A 120 -1.12 12.12 20.26
C SER A 120 -1.72 13.53 20.28
N PHE A 121 -1.25 14.44 19.45
CA PHE A 121 -1.77 15.81 19.36
C PHE A 121 -2.87 16.00 18.32
N GLN A 122 -3.22 14.96 17.59
CA GLN A 122 -4.27 14.98 16.58
C GLN A 122 -5.61 14.60 17.19
N LYS A 123 -6.66 15.39 16.96
CA LYS A 123 -8.02 15.10 17.43
C LYS A 123 -8.70 13.98 16.63
N ASN A 124 -8.37 13.86 15.36
CA ASN A 124 -8.91 12.85 14.46
C ASN A 124 -7.92 11.71 14.31
N LYS A 125 -8.43 10.49 14.43
CA LYS A 125 -7.61 9.30 14.17
C LYS A 125 -7.22 9.23 12.70
N TRP A 126 -6.01 8.72 12.49
CA TRP A 126 -5.50 8.35 11.18
C TRP A 126 -5.73 6.86 10.92
N ALA A 127 -5.61 6.46 9.68
CA ALA A 127 -5.66 5.04 9.34
C ALA A 127 -4.40 4.31 9.84
N PHE A 128 -4.53 3.03 10.11
CA PHE A 128 -3.42 2.14 10.51
C PHE A 128 -2.64 2.59 11.74
N GLU A 129 -3.30 3.28 12.68
CA GLU A 129 -2.71 3.56 13.99
C GLU A 129 -2.71 2.32 14.88
N ARG A 130 -1.61 2.10 15.58
CA ARG A 130 -1.45 0.97 16.51
C ARG A 130 -0.53 1.38 17.66
N ASP A 131 -0.96 1.16 18.89
CA ASP A 131 -0.12 1.32 20.06
C ASP A 131 0.86 0.14 20.14
N PHE A 132 2.14 0.39 19.87
CA PHE A 132 3.17 -0.67 19.83
C PHE A 132 3.52 -1.19 21.23
N ASN A 133 3.20 -0.46 22.29
CA ASN A 133 3.39 -0.95 23.65
C ASN A 133 2.36 -2.02 24.03
N GLU A 134 1.10 -1.85 23.56
CA GLU A 134 0.03 -2.82 23.77
C GLU A 134 0.04 -3.94 22.72
N ASN A 135 0.35 -3.59 21.47
CA ASN A 135 0.33 -4.49 20.33
C ASN A 135 1.64 -4.35 19.54
N PRO A 136 2.73 -4.97 19.99
CA PRO A 136 4.01 -4.88 19.30
C PRO A 136 3.94 -5.48 17.89
N ILE A 137 4.76 -4.93 17.01
CA ILE A 137 4.93 -5.45 15.64
C ILE A 137 6.00 -6.54 15.67
N GLU A 138 5.69 -7.70 15.10
CA GLU A 138 6.64 -8.78 14.89
C GLU A 138 7.01 -8.82 13.40
N ILE A 139 8.29 -8.63 13.11
CA ILE A 139 8.80 -8.63 11.74
C ILE A 139 9.61 -9.91 11.53
N PRO A 140 9.20 -10.77 10.58
CA PRO A 140 10.00 -11.95 10.26
C PRO A 140 11.28 -11.57 9.55
N LYS A 141 12.23 -12.48 9.49
CA LYS A 141 13.41 -12.31 8.65
C LYS A 141 12.94 -12.23 7.19
N CYS A 142 13.31 -11.15 6.49
CA CYS A 142 12.95 -10.93 5.09
C CYS A 142 14.12 -10.25 4.36
N ASP A 143 14.05 -10.23 3.03
CA ASP A 143 15.06 -9.56 2.21
C ASP A 143 14.73 -8.08 2.02
N VAL A 144 13.43 -7.77 1.89
CA VAL A 144 12.94 -6.40 1.71
C VAL A 144 11.78 -6.15 2.66
N LEU A 145 11.92 -5.15 3.51
CA LEU A 145 10.89 -4.71 4.45
C LEU A 145 10.27 -3.40 3.97
N LEU A 146 8.94 -3.38 3.83
CA LEU A 146 8.17 -2.18 3.54
C LEU A 146 7.50 -1.69 4.81
N THR A 147 7.78 -0.44 5.18
CA THR A 147 7.16 0.23 6.34
C THR A 147 6.69 1.62 5.95
N HIS A 148 5.81 2.18 6.76
CA HIS A 148 5.36 3.57 6.66
C HIS A 148 5.54 4.28 8.00
N ASP A 149 5.84 5.60 8.00
CA ASP A 149 6.04 6.43 9.20
C ASP A 149 5.28 7.74 9.08
#